data_fb7eec026aa26628a14a10d4394322ea
#
_entry.id   fb7eec026aa26628a14a10d4394322ea
#
_cell.length_a   1.000
_cell.length_b   1.000
_cell.length_c   1.000
_cell.angle_alpha   90.00
_cell.angle_beta   90.00
_cell.angle_gamma   90.00
#
_symmetry.space_group_name_H-M   'P 1'
#
loop_
_entity.id
_entity.type
_entity.pdbx_description
1 polymer ?
#
loop_
_entity_poly.entity_id
_entity_poly.type
_entity_poly.pdbx_seq_one_letter_code
_entity_poly.pdbx_strand_id
1 'polypeptide(L)' 'MDLSLVIKHRLGELGLEQRDLAIAAQVTESYISQLLTRKKAPPAPSRTDIYEKMGKFLKLPNGELAKLANL' A
#
# COMPACT_ATOMS: atom_id res chain seq x y z
N MET A 1 10.02 5.49 8.30
CA MET A 1 9.65 5.82 6.92
C MET A 1 8.14 5.74 6.77
N ASP A 2 7.58 6.65 6.04
CA ASP A 2 6.12 6.77 5.87
C ASP A 2 5.59 5.68 4.93
N LEU A 3 4.44 5.10 5.28
CA LEU A 3 3.78 4.08 4.49
C LEU A 3 3.55 4.54 3.04
N SER A 4 3.05 5.77 2.86
CA SER A 4 2.79 6.31 1.52
C SER A 4 4.07 6.39 0.69
N LEU A 5 5.17 6.82 1.29
CA LEU A 5 6.45 6.92 0.60
C LEU A 5 6.99 5.55 0.22
N VAL A 6 6.86 4.57 1.10
CA VAL A 6 7.32 3.22 0.83
C VAL A 6 6.56 2.63 -0.36
N ILE A 7 5.24 2.80 -0.38
CA ILE A 7 4.42 2.30 -1.48
C ILE A 7 4.79 2.98 -2.80
N LYS A 8 4.89 4.31 -2.80
CA LYS A 8 5.27 5.06 -3.99
C LYS A 8 6.62 4.64 -4.53
N HIS A 9 7.59 4.53 -3.63
CA HIS A 9 8.95 4.15 -4.01
C HIS A 9 8.97 2.75 -4.63
N ARG A 10 8.24 1.83 -4.01
CA ARG A 10 8.23 0.45 -4.50
C ARG A 10 7.53 0.33 -5.85
N LEU A 11 6.44 1.06 -6.06
CA LEU A 11 5.77 1.10 -7.36
C LEU A 11 6.73 1.57 -8.44
N GLY A 12 7.49 2.63 -8.14
CA GLY A 12 8.48 3.16 -9.09
C GLY A 12 9.57 2.16 -9.39
N GLU A 13 10.09 1.48 -8.38
CA GLU A 13 11.13 0.47 -8.57
C GLU A 13 10.68 -0.70 -9.43
N LEU A 14 9.42 -1.11 -9.27
CA LEU A 14 8.87 -2.24 -10.01
C LEU A 14 8.25 -1.85 -11.35
N GLY A 15 8.18 -0.55 -11.65
CA GLY A 15 7.55 -0.08 -12.88
C GLY A 15 6.05 -0.31 -12.91
N LEU A 16 5.40 -0.25 -11.74
CA LEU A 16 3.98 -0.50 -11.61
C LEU A 16 3.22 0.80 -11.37
N GLU A 17 1.92 0.78 -11.67
CA GLU A 17 1.06 1.95 -11.50
C GLU A 17 0.12 1.77 -10.32
N GLN A 18 -0.49 2.89 -9.88
CA GLN A 18 -1.46 2.85 -8.79
C GLN A 18 -2.66 1.95 -9.13
N ARG A 19 -3.05 1.92 -10.40
CA ARG A 19 -4.13 1.06 -10.87
C ARG A 19 -3.83 -0.40 -10.58
N ASP A 20 -2.60 -0.81 -10.86
CA ASP A 20 -2.18 -2.20 -10.63
C ASP A 20 -2.28 -2.57 -9.17
N LEU A 21 -1.86 -1.66 -8.29
CA LEU A 21 -1.94 -1.87 -6.85
C LEU A 21 -3.40 -1.95 -6.39
N ALA A 22 -4.26 -1.10 -6.96
CA ALA A 22 -5.68 -1.10 -6.61
C ALA A 22 -6.33 -2.44 -6.95
N ILE A 23 -6.02 -2.97 -8.12
CA ILE A 23 -6.54 -4.28 -8.54
C ILE A 23 -6.04 -5.37 -7.58
N ALA A 24 -4.76 -5.36 -7.26
CA ALA A 24 -4.18 -6.38 -6.38
C ALA A 24 -4.78 -6.33 -4.98
N ALA A 25 -5.03 -5.13 -4.47
CA ALA A 25 -5.60 -4.93 -3.14
C ALA A 25 -7.13 -5.01 -3.11
N GLN A 26 -7.76 -5.13 -4.28
CA GLN A 26 -9.22 -5.19 -4.42
C GLN A 26 -9.91 -3.93 -3.91
N VAL A 27 -9.31 -2.78 -4.22
CA VAL A 27 -9.87 -1.47 -3.87
C VAL A 27 -9.91 -0.61 -5.13
N THR A 28 -10.45 0.59 -5.02
CA THR A 28 -10.51 1.51 -6.15
C THR A 28 -9.19 2.23 -6.35
N GLU A 29 -8.91 2.64 -7.59
CA GLU A 29 -7.74 3.45 -7.89
C GLU A 29 -7.80 4.78 -7.14
N SER A 30 -9.00 5.35 -7.01
CA SER A 30 -9.22 6.58 -6.27
C SER A 30 -8.79 6.43 -4.81
N TYR A 31 -9.11 5.30 -4.19
CA TYR A 31 -8.70 5.03 -2.83
C TYR A 31 -7.18 5.02 -2.71
N ILE A 32 -6.51 4.33 -3.62
CA ILE A 32 -5.04 4.27 -3.62
C ILE A 32 -4.45 5.68 -3.80
N SER A 33 -4.99 6.45 -4.73
CA SER A 33 -4.51 7.82 -4.96
C SER A 33 -4.65 8.67 -3.69
N GLN A 34 -5.78 8.58 -3.01
CA GLN A 34 -6.01 9.35 -1.78
C GLN A 34 -5.10 8.88 -0.65
N LEU A 35 -4.84 7.58 -0.58
CA LEU A 35 -3.92 7.02 0.40
C LEU A 35 -2.50 7.55 0.18
N LEU A 36 -2.04 7.56 -1.06
CA LEU A 36 -0.68 7.98 -1.38
C LEU A 36 -0.48 9.50 -1.31
N THR A 37 -1.55 10.27 -1.47
CA THR A 37 -1.49 11.73 -1.31
C THR A 37 -1.84 12.17 0.11
N ARG A 38 -2.07 11.21 1.01
CA ARG A 38 -2.39 11.45 2.43
C ARG A 38 -3.72 12.16 2.64
N LYS A 39 -4.63 12.09 1.65
CA LYS A 39 -5.98 12.62 1.80
C LYS A 39 -6.84 11.69 2.63
N LYS A 40 -6.47 10.41 2.70
CA LYS A 40 -7.11 9.42 3.56
C LYS A 40 -6.09 8.78 4.46
N ALA A 41 -6.50 8.48 5.69
CA ALA A 41 -5.65 7.74 6.61
C ALA A 41 -5.46 6.31 6.12
N PRO A 42 -4.31 5.69 6.42
CA PRO A 42 -4.09 4.29 6.09
C PRO A 42 -5.12 3.40 6.80
N PRO A 43 -5.43 2.22 6.25
CA PRO A 43 -6.26 1.26 6.95
C PRO A 43 -5.70 0.93 8.34
N ALA A 44 -6.57 0.54 9.26
CA ALA A 44 -6.13 0.17 10.60
C ALA A 44 -5.09 -0.96 10.54
N PRO A 45 -4.10 -0.97 11.43
CA PRO A 45 -3.08 -2.03 11.43
C PRO A 45 -3.65 -3.44 11.57
N SER A 46 -4.86 -3.56 12.12
CA SER A 46 -5.55 -4.84 12.24
C SER A 46 -6.09 -5.35 10.89
N ARG A 47 -6.12 -4.51 9.87
CA ARG A 47 -6.55 -4.90 8.52
C ARG A 47 -5.41 -5.60 7.78
N THR A 48 -4.97 -6.73 8.32
CA THR A 48 -3.84 -7.46 7.76
C THR A 48 -4.13 -8.00 6.36
N ASP A 49 -5.40 -8.22 6.04
CA ASP A 49 -5.81 -8.70 4.72
C ASP A 49 -5.36 -7.78 3.60
N ILE A 50 -5.65 -6.48 3.73
CA ILE A 50 -5.28 -5.51 2.69
C ILE A 50 -3.76 -5.29 2.66
N TYR A 51 -3.12 -5.26 3.83
CA TYR A 51 -1.67 -5.07 3.90
C TYR A 51 -0.92 -6.26 3.31
N GLU A 52 -1.41 -7.48 3.53
CA GLU A 52 -0.81 -8.66 2.93
C GLU A 52 -0.91 -8.63 1.40
N LYS A 53 -2.07 -8.26 0.87
CA LYS A 53 -2.26 -8.17 -0.57
C LYS A 53 -1.35 -7.13 -1.20
N MET A 54 -1.27 -5.95 -0.59
CA MET A 54 -0.39 -4.90 -1.09
C MET A 54 1.08 -5.28 -0.97
N GLY A 55 1.48 -5.79 0.18
CA GLY A 55 2.87 -6.16 0.41
C GLY A 55 3.33 -7.26 -0.53
N LYS A 56 2.49 -8.27 -0.74
CA LYS A 56 2.81 -9.36 -1.65
C LYS A 56 2.95 -8.85 -3.09
N PHE A 57 2.05 -7.96 -3.51
CA PHE A 57 2.11 -7.38 -4.84
C PHE A 57 3.37 -6.54 -5.02
N LEU A 58 3.77 -5.80 -4.00
CA LEU A 58 4.95 -4.96 -4.03
C LEU A 58 6.23 -5.71 -3.70
N LYS A 59 6.14 -7.02 -3.49
CA LYS A 59 7.28 -7.89 -3.17
C LYS A 59 8.02 -7.45 -1.92
N LEU A 60 7.25 -7.03 -0.92
CA LEU A 60 7.78 -6.66 0.39
C LEU A 60 7.69 -7.85 1.34
N PRO A 61 8.54 -7.89 2.36
CA PRO A 61 8.45 -8.96 3.38
C PRO A 61 7.07 -8.98 4.05
N ASN A 62 6.67 -10.15 4.51
CA ASN A 62 5.40 -10.31 5.20
C ASN A 62 5.33 -9.37 6.41
N GLY A 63 4.19 -8.68 6.52
CA GLY A 63 3.94 -7.80 7.66
C GLY A 63 4.64 -6.46 7.61
N GLU A 64 5.45 -6.19 6.58
CA GLU A 64 6.20 -4.94 6.49
C GLU A 64 5.28 -3.72 6.46
N LEU A 65 4.25 -3.75 5.60
CA LEU A 65 3.33 -2.62 5.50
C LEU A 65 2.48 -2.46 6.76
N ALA A 66 2.01 -3.55 7.34
CA ALA A 66 1.25 -3.47 8.59
C ALA A 66 2.10 -2.89 9.71
N LYS A 67 3.37 -3.25 9.75
CA LYS A 67 4.30 -2.72 10.74
C LYS A 67 4.46 -1.21 10.57
N LEU A 68 4.60 -0.74 9.33
CA LEU A 68 4.69 0.68 9.05
C LEU A 68 3.41 1.42 9.41
N ALA A 69 2.27 0.80 9.17
CA ALA A 69 0.98 1.40 9.50
C ALA A 69 0.79 1.54 11.02
N ASN A 70 1.47 0.71 11.80
CA ASN A 70 1.38 0.73 13.25
C ASN A 70 2.30 1.78 13.89
N LEU A 71 3.12 2.43 13.11
CA LEU A 71 3.96 3.50 13.60
C LEU A 71 3.19 4.82 13.61
#